data_d1cd55c27bc284c0df48186287c97e45
#
_entry.id   d1cd55c27bc284c0df48186287c97e45
#
_cell.length_a   1.000
_cell.length_b   1.000
_cell.length_c   1.000
_cell.angle_alpha   90.00
_cell.angle_beta   90.00
_cell.angle_gamma   90.00
#
_symmetry.space_group_name_H-M   'P 1'
#
loop_
_entity.id
_entity.type
_entity.pdbx_description
1 polymer ?
#
loop_
_entity_poly.entity_id
_entity_poly.type
_entity_poly.pdbx_seq_one_letter_code
_entity_poly.pdbx_strand_id
1 'polypeptide(L)'
;MARMMRAAAFIEKGRIELVDKPIPDVGPNDALMRITTTTICGTDLHILKGEYPVAPGLTIGHEPVGVIEKLGSAVKGYREGQRVIAGAICPNFNSYAAQDGVPSQDGSYLIPEGKCGAHGYKATAGWRFGNWID
;
A
#
# COMPACT_ATOMS: atom_id res chain seq x y z
N MET A 1 4.96 -22.79 4.38
CA MET A 1 4.79 -21.66 5.32
C MET A 1 4.80 -20.37 4.51
N ALA A 2 3.91 -19.42 4.80
CA ALA A 2 3.95 -18.11 4.15
C ALA A 2 5.26 -17.39 4.53
N ARG A 3 5.91 -16.74 3.55
CA ARG A 3 7.03 -15.84 3.83
C ARG A 3 6.51 -14.65 4.62
N MET A 4 7.23 -14.28 5.67
CA MET A 4 6.87 -13.14 6.53
C MET A 4 7.75 -11.94 6.21
N MET A 5 7.25 -10.76 6.50
CA MET A 5 7.93 -9.48 6.40
C MET A 5 7.70 -8.68 7.67
N ARG A 6 8.58 -7.74 7.97
CA ARG A 6 8.37 -6.75 9.04
C ARG A 6 7.64 -5.55 8.48
N ALA A 7 6.67 -5.04 9.22
CA ALA A 7 5.86 -3.90 8.83
C ALA A 7 5.66 -2.95 10.01
N ALA A 8 5.76 -1.65 9.77
CA ALA A 8 5.36 -0.64 10.75
C ALA A 8 3.83 -0.54 10.74
N ALA A 9 3.19 -0.90 11.84
CA ALA A 9 1.75 -0.90 11.97
C ALA A 9 1.27 0.13 12.99
N PHE A 10 0.22 0.86 12.63
CA PHE A 10 -0.52 1.69 13.57
C PHE A 10 -1.28 0.79 14.55
N ILE A 11 -1.05 0.95 15.84
CA ILE A 11 -1.74 0.18 16.88
C ILE A 11 -2.85 1.02 17.48
N GLU A 12 -2.52 2.21 17.91
CA GLU A 12 -3.45 3.18 18.49
C GLU A 12 -2.83 4.58 18.46
N LYS A 13 -3.59 5.59 18.82
CA LYS A 13 -3.07 6.96 18.94
C LYS A 13 -1.80 7.01 19.78
N GLY A 14 -0.75 7.55 19.20
CA GLY A 14 0.57 7.69 19.84
C GLY A 14 1.43 6.42 19.75
N ARG A 15 0.95 5.31 19.11
CA ARG A 15 1.71 4.06 19.08
C ARG A 15 1.74 3.41 17.72
N ILE A 16 2.95 3.22 17.21
CA ILE A 16 3.29 2.44 16.01
C ILE A 16 4.29 1.37 16.44
N GLU A 17 4.11 0.15 15.97
CA GLU A 17 4.98 -0.97 16.28
C GLU A 17 5.44 -1.69 15.01
N LEU A 18 6.61 -2.32 15.10
CA LEU A 18 7.06 -3.26 14.08
C LEU A 18 6.44 -4.62 14.37
N VAL A 19 5.67 -5.11 13.42
CA VAL A 19 4.96 -6.40 13.51
C VAL A 19 5.32 -7.28 12.32
N ASP A 20 5.22 -8.59 12.50
CA ASP A 20 5.37 -9.55 11.42
C ASP A 20 4.04 -9.70 10.67
N LYS A 21 4.10 -9.60 9.35
CA LYS A 21 2.97 -9.80 8.44
C LYS A 21 3.34 -10.75 7.30
N PRO A 22 2.38 -11.48 6.74
CA PRO A 22 2.66 -12.27 5.55
C PRO A 22 3.02 -11.36 4.37
N ILE A 23 3.99 -11.76 3.56
CA ILE A 23 4.25 -11.12 2.28
C ILE A 23 3.02 -11.34 1.39
N PRO A 24 2.47 -10.28 0.74
CA PRO A 24 1.27 -10.40 -0.07
C PRO A 24 1.44 -11.31 -1.27
N ASP A 25 0.39 -12.00 -1.64
CA ASP A 25 0.31 -12.67 -2.92
C ASP A 25 0.19 -11.67 -4.08
N VAL A 26 0.72 -12.05 -5.23
CA VAL A 26 0.71 -11.23 -6.44
C VAL A 26 -0.44 -11.66 -7.33
N GLY A 27 -1.42 -10.79 -7.49
CA GLY A 27 -2.50 -10.98 -8.46
C GLY A 27 -2.04 -10.76 -9.90
N PRO A 28 -2.89 -11.07 -10.90
CA PRO A 28 -2.51 -10.98 -12.31
C PRO A 28 -2.04 -9.58 -12.76
N ASN A 29 -2.62 -8.53 -12.19
CA ASN A 29 -2.33 -7.13 -12.52
C ASN A 29 -1.41 -6.44 -11.51
N ASP A 30 -0.87 -7.17 -10.54
CA ASP A 30 -0.09 -6.62 -9.44
C ASP A 30 1.42 -6.80 -9.65
N ALA A 31 2.18 -6.06 -8.89
CA ALA A 31 3.62 -6.27 -8.74
C ALA A 31 3.98 -6.31 -7.25
N LEU A 32 4.81 -7.24 -6.86
CA LEU A 32 5.46 -7.25 -5.55
C LEU A 32 6.77 -6.49 -5.65
N MET A 33 6.90 -5.45 -4.85
CA MET A 33 8.11 -4.66 -4.76
C MET A 33 8.77 -4.87 -3.40
N ARG A 34 10.03 -5.28 -3.39
CA ARG A 34 10.85 -5.29 -2.19
C ARG A 34 11.35 -3.87 -1.95
N ILE A 35 10.93 -3.28 -0.84
CA ILE A 35 11.25 -1.90 -0.50
C ILE A 35 12.69 -1.80 -0.04
N THR A 36 13.43 -0.86 -0.60
CA THR A 36 14.83 -0.57 -0.23
C THR A 36 14.97 0.75 0.50
N THR A 37 14.04 1.66 0.30
CA THR A 37 14.04 2.99 0.90
C THR A 37 12.62 3.50 1.00
N THR A 38 12.33 4.20 2.07
CA THR A 38 11.05 4.91 2.24
C THR A 38 11.28 6.20 3.01
N THR A 39 10.32 7.11 2.98
CA THR A 39 10.35 8.33 3.76
C THR A 39 9.21 8.36 4.76
N ILE A 40 9.31 9.21 5.76
CA ILE A 40 8.23 9.54 6.69
C ILE A 40 7.60 10.84 6.18
N CYS A 41 6.30 10.77 5.89
CA CYS A 41 5.50 11.91 5.46
C CYS A 41 4.79 12.57 6.66
N GLY A 42 4.36 13.81 6.50
CA GLY A 42 3.49 14.48 7.48
C GLY A 42 2.19 13.69 7.75
N THR A 43 1.68 12.98 6.77
CA THR A 43 0.51 12.10 6.93
C THR A 43 0.74 11.01 7.98
N ASP A 44 1.93 10.42 8.05
CA ASP A 44 2.26 9.40 9.06
C ASP A 44 2.20 9.99 10.47
N LEU A 45 2.62 11.26 10.63
CA LEU A 45 2.50 11.97 11.91
C LEU A 45 1.04 12.27 12.27
N HIS A 46 0.21 12.63 11.30
CA HIS A 46 -1.23 12.85 11.52
C HIS A 46 -1.93 11.54 11.91
N ILE A 47 -1.55 10.41 11.30
CA ILE A 47 -2.02 9.08 11.69
C ILE A 47 -1.61 8.78 13.13
N LEU A 48 -0.32 8.96 13.47
CA LEU A 48 0.19 8.72 14.82
C LEU A 48 -0.55 9.54 15.87
N LYS A 49 -0.85 10.81 15.58
CA LYS A 49 -1.61 11.69 16.47
C LYS A 49 -3.10 11.37 16.54
N GLY A 50 -3.61 10.48 15.70
CA GLY A 50 -5.03 10.15 15.59
C GLY A 50 -5.87 11.24 14.92
N GLU A 51 -5.24 12.14 14.19
CA GLU A 51 -5.88 13.22 13.41
C GLU A 51 -6.39 12.70 12.06
N TYR A 52 -5.78 11.64 11.55
CA TYR A 52 -6.21 10.91 10.35
C TYR A 52 -6.68 9.51 10.76
N PRO A 53 -7.99 9.21 10.59
CA PRO A 53 -8.56 7.97 11.10
C PRO A 53 -8.13 6.76 10.26
N VAL A 54 -7.45 5.82 10.89
CA VAL A 54 -7.09 4.53 10.30
C VAL A 54 -7.41 3.39 11.28
N ALA A 55 -7.61 2.22 10.74
CA ALA A 55 -7.88 1.04 11.58
C ALA A 55 -6.60 0.57 12.29
N PRO A 56 -6.69 0.11 13.55
CA PRO A 56 -5.60 -0.60 14.21
C PRO A 56 -5.07 -1.77 13.35
N GLY A 57 -3.77 -1.95 13.33
CA GLY A 57 -3.11 -2.97 12.53
C GLY A 57 -2.81 -2.53 11.08
N LEU A 58 -3.21 -1.33 10.63
CA LEU A 58 -2.85 -0.83 9.32
C LEU A 58 -1.33 -0.67 9.22
N THR A 59 -0.73 -1.21 8.16
CA THR A 59 0.65 -0.90 7.81
C THR A 59 0.74 0.52 7.29
N ILE A 60 1.58 1.33 7.89
CA ILE A 60 1.76 2.74 7.51
C ILE A 60 2.91 2.90 6.51
N GLY A 61 3.00 4.11 5.94
CA GLY A 61 3.96 4.49 4.91
C GLY A 61 3.33 4.41 3.51
N HIS A 62 3.70 5.35 2.65
CA HIS A 62 3.11 5.49 1.31
C HIS A 62 4.06 6.12 0.28
N GLU A 63 5.35 6.18 0.59
CA GLU A 63 6.40 6.75 -0.28
C GLU A 63 7.53 5.75 -0.53
N PRO A 64 7.23 4.54 -1.04
CA PRO A 64 8.22 3.49 -1.17
C PRO A 64 9.02 3.60 -2.47
N VAL A 65 10.32 3.33 -2.35
CA VAL A 65 11.25 3.04 -3.45
C VAL A 65 11.73 1.61 -3.27
N GLY A 66 11.77 0.85 -4.33
CA GLY A 66 12.19 -0.54 -4.23
C GLY A 66 12.51 -1.19 -5.56
N VAL A 67 12.66 -2.48 -5.52
CA VAL A 67 12.95 -3.34 -6.67
C VAL A 67 11.79 -4.31 -6.87
N ILE A 68 11.30 -4.43 -8.08
CA ILE A 68 10.26 -5.40 -8.42
C ILE A 68 10.82 -6.81 -8.20
N GLU A 69 10.22 -7.54 -7.27
CA GLU A 69 10.59 -8.93 -6.94
C GLU A 69 9.76 -9.93 -7.76
N LYS A 70 8.50 -9.62 -8.01
CA LYS A 70 7.59 -10.48 -8.77
C LYS A 70 6.55 -9.67 -9.50
N LEU A 71 6.23 -10.10 -10.72
CA LEU A 71 5.18 -9.51 -11.55
C LEU A 71 4.02 -10.47 -11.72
N GLY A 72 2.81 -9.92 -11.74
CA GLY A 72 1.61 -10.63 -12.15
C GLY A 72 1.60 -10.91 -13.66
N SER A 73 0.91 -11.95 -14.06
CA SER A 73 0.94 -12.46 -15.44
C SER A 73 0.42 -11.48 -16.50
N ALA A 74 -0.41 -10.52 -16.12
CA ALA A 74 -0.98 -9.52 -17.03
C ALA A 74 -0.21 -8.20 -17.05
N VAL A 75 0.77 -8.01 -16.17
CA VAL A 75 1.57 -6.78 -16.10
C VAL A 75 2.47 -6.66 -17.33
N LYS A 76 2.45 -5.50 -17.98
CA LYS A 76 3.26 -5.18 -19.14
C LYS A 76 4.12 -3.93 -18.88
N GLY A 77 5.24 -3.80 -19.59
CA GLY A 77 6.10 -2.62 -19.53
C GLY A 77 7.06 -2.58 -18.35
N TYR A 78 7.05 -3.59 -17.47
CA TYR A 78 7.94 -3.72 -16.33
C TYR A 78 8.68 -5.05 -16.36
N ARG A 79 9.77 -5.15 -15.61
CA ARG A 79 10.54 -6.39 -15.44
C ARG A 79 10.96 -6.59 -13.98
N GLU A 80 11.09 -7.84 -13.57
CA GLU A 80 11.67 -8.19 -12.27
C GLU A 80 13.12 -7.69 -12.20
N GLY A 81 13.54 -7.23 -11.03
CA GLY A 81 14.81 -6.56 -10.81
C GLY A 81 14.83 -5.06 -11.16
N GLN A 82 13.77 -4.52 -11.74
CA GLN A 82 13.66 -3.10 -12.05
C GLN A 82 13.45 -2.28 -10.78
N ARG A 83 14.22 -1.19 -10.62
CA ARG A 83 13.99 -0.21 -9.55
C ARG A 83 12.83 0.70 -9.93
N VAL A 84 11.91 0.89 -8.99
CA VAL A 84 10.69 1.69 -9.18
C VAL A 84 10.35 2.50 -7.93
N ILE A 85 9.58 3.55 -8.15
CA ILE A 85 8.88 4.31 -7.11
C ILE A 85 7.40 3.98 -7.25
N ALA A 86 6.75 3.57 -6.17
CA ALA A 86 5.31 3.38 -6.20
C ALA A 86 4.59 4.65 -5.75
N GLY A 87 3.60 5.08 -6.52
CA GLY A 87 2.78 6.24 -6.18
C GLY A 87 1.94 6.01 -4.93
N ALA A 88 1.63 7.09 -4.21
CA ALA A 88 0.76 7.04 -3.02
C ALA A 88 -0.70 6.73 -3.38
N ILE A 89 -1.13 7.07 -4.58
CA ILE A 89 -2.49 6.83 -5.07
C ILE A 89 -2.52 5.50 -5.82
N CYS A 90 -3.41 4.61 -5.41
CA CYS A 90 -3.57 3.28 -6.00
C CYS A 90 -5.06 2.95 -6.14
N PRO A 91 -5.76 3.58 -7.09
CA PRO A 91 -7.20 3.46 -7.23
C PRO A 91 -7.60 2.16 -7.92
N ASN A 92 -8.86 1.82 -7.80
CA ASN A 92 -9.52 0.91 -8.73
C ASN A 92 -9.84 1.68 -10.02
N PHE A 93 -9.12 1.41 -11.09
CA PHE A 93 -9.31 2.10 -12.38
C PHE A 93 -10.68 1.83 -13.04
N ASN A 94 -11.46 0.88 -12.53
CA ASN A 94 -12.83 0.65 -12.96
C ASN A 94 -13.86 1.49 -12.16
N SER A 95 -13.42 2.28 -11.18
CA SER A 95 -14.32 3.19 -10.46
C SER A 95 -14.70 4.40 -11.32
N TYR A 96 -15.87 4.97 -11.07
CA TYR A 96 -16.30 6.19 -11.75
C TYR A 96 -15.32 7.34 -11.57
N ALA A 97 -14.85 7.54 -10.34
CA ALA A 97 -13.88 8.60 -10.05
C ALA A 97 -12.59 8.47 -10.86
N ALA A 98 -12.06 7.25 -10.99
CA ALA A 98 -10.86 7.01 -11.78
C ALA A 98 -11.10 7.24 -13.28
N GLN A 99 -12.25 6.82 -13.80
CA GLN A 99 -12.62 7.03 -15.21
C GLN A 99 -12.89 8.49 -15.53
N ASP A 100 -13.41 9.27 -14.58
CA ASP A 100 -13.58 10.72 -14.71
C ASP A 100 -12.28 11.52 -14.50
N GLY A 101 -11.15 10.87 -14.35
CA GLY A 101 -9.83 11.52 -14.23
C GLY A 101 -9.50 12.03 -12.82
N VAL A 102 -10.24 11.62 -11.80
CA VAL A 102 -10.01 11.97 -10.38
C VAL A 102 -9.75 10.71 -9.52
N PRO A 103 -8.71 9.93 -9.83
CA PRO A 103 -8.47 8.63 -9.20
C PRO A 103 -8.24 8.70 -7.69
N SER A 104 -7.81 9.85 -7.16
CA SER A 104 -7.65 10.05 -5.71
C SER A 104 -8.99 10.07 -4.96
N GLN A 105 -10.11 10.20 -5.66
CA GLN A 105 -11.46 10.19 -5.10
C GLN A 105 -12.14 8.81 -5.24
N ASP A 106 -11.39 7.79 -5.57
CA ASP A 106 -11.92 6.43 -5.66
C ASP A 106 -12.48 5.97 -4.30
N GLY A 107 -13.77 5.64 -4.29
CA GLY A 107 -14.50 5.16 -3.11
C GLY A 107 -14.42 3.64 -2.88
N SER A 108 -13.58 2.91 -3.62
CA SER A 108 -13.50 1.44 -3.54
C SER A 108 -13.10 0.91 -2.16
N TYR A 109 -12.53 1.76 -1.30
CA TYR A 109 -12.26 1.42 0.10
C TYR A 109 -13.53 1.10 0.91
N LEU A 110 -14.69 1.56 0.45
CA LEU A 110 -15.99 1.27 1.07
C LEU A 110 -16.48 -0.15 0.78
N ILE A 111 -15.88 -0.82 -0.20
CA ILE A 111 -16.21 -2.21 -0.53
C ILE A 111 -15.44 -3.10 0.46
N PRO A 112 -16.12 -3.94 1.27
CA PRO A 112 -15.48 -4.75 2.30
C PRO A 112 -14.35 -5.65 1.79
N GLU A 113 -14.43 -6.05 0.52
CA GLU A 113 -13.45 -6.88 -0.17
C GLU A 113 -12.60 -6.07 -1.15
N GLY A 114 -12.79 -4.76 -1.21
CA GLY A 114 -12.09 -3.86 -2.12
C GLY A 114 -10.60 -3.88 -1.84
N LYS A 115 -9.88 -4.67 -2.61
CA LYS A 115 -8.42 -4.65 -2.66
C LYS A 115 -8.00 -3.41 -3.46
N CYS A 116 -8.25 -2.27 -2.88
CA CYS A 116 -7.74 -1.01 -3.39
C CYS A 116 -6.34 -0.82 -2.83
N GLY A 117 -5.40 -0.68 -3.67
CA GLY A 117 -4.03 -0.52 -3.27
C GLY A 117 -3.19 -1.79 -3.39
N ALA A 118 -1.93 -1.61 -3.70
CA ALA A 118 -0.95 -2.65 -3.59
C ALA A 118 -0.96 -3.20 -2.16
N HIS A 119 -0.88 -4.49 -2.02
CA HIS A 119 -0.67 -5.17 -0.74
C HIS A 119 -1.92 -5.56 0.05
N GLY A 120 -3.10 -5.46 -0.52
CA GLY A 120 -4.32 -5.89 0.16
C GLY A 120 -4.67 -5.05 1.40
N TYR A 121 -4.08 -3.86 1.53
CA TYR A 121 -4.45 -2.91 2.57
C TYR A 121 -5.55 -1.99 2.07
N LYS A 122 -6.52 -1.73 2.91
CA LYS A 122 -7.56 -0.75 2.62
C LYS A 122 -6.90 0.63 2.57
N ALA A 123 -6.80 1.17 1.37
CA ALA A 123 -6.47 2.57 1.21
C ALA A 123 -7.73 3.39 1.46
N THR A 124 -7.60 4.52 2.13
CA THR A 124 -8.70 5.47 2.31
C THR A 124 -8.67 6.44 1.13
N ALA A 125 -9.79 6.61 0.43
CA ALA A 125 -9.93 7.52 -0.71
C ALA A 125 -8.83 7.33 -1.79
N GLY A 126 -8.59 6.10 -2.23
CA GLY A 126 -7.60 5.78 -3.26
C GLY A 126 -6.14 5.90 -2.83
N TRP A 127 -5.87 6.27 -1.60
CA TRP A 127 -4.51 6.36 -1.07
C TRP A 127 -3.96 4.99 -0.69
N ARG A 128 -2.67 4.81 -0.97
CA ARG A 128 -1.93 3.62 -0.56
C ARG A 128 -1.30 3.85 0.80
N PHE A 129 -1.51 2.90 1.70
CA PHE A 129 -0.72 2.76 2.92
C PHE A 129 -0.13 1.35 2.96
N GLY A 130 1.12 1.24 3.30
CA GLY A 130 1.73 -0.05 3.47
C GLY A 130 3.16 -0.13 2.93
N ASN A 131 4.10 0.39 3.68
CA ASN A 131 5.51 0.08 3.50
C ASN A 131 5.92 -0.99 4.50
N TRP A 132 6.85 -1.83 4.10
CA TRP A 132 7.47 -2.82 4.97
C TRP A 132 8.96 -2.85 4.76
N ILE A 133 9.62 -3.28 5.78
CA ILE A 133 11.08 -3.39 5.84
C ILE A 133 11.40 -4.86 6.00
N ASP A 134 12.30 -5.38 5.19
CA ASP A 134 12.87 -6.72 5.35
C ASP A 134 13.77 -6.77 6.58
#